data_741198b9d727a1bcae7c71e26b2510c4
#
_entry.id   741198b9d727a1bcae7c71e26b2510c4
#
_cell.length_a   1.000
_cell.length_b   1.000
_cell.length_c   1.000
_cell.angle_alpha   90.00
_cell.angle_beta   90.00
_cell.angle_gamma   90.00
#
_symmetry.space_group_name_H-M   'P 1'
#
loop_
_entity.id
_entity.type
_entity.pdbx_description
1 polymer ?
#
loop_
_entity_poly.entity_id
_entity_poly.type
_entity_poly.pdbx_seq_one_letter_code
_entity_poly.pdbx_strand_id
1 'polypeptide(L)'
;MFVPRAVAKRSEYFQRPTVKRLSLSQPTMSGALARLRQHFGDELLVRSGREYQLTPMACGLLPAVREALGQVERTLGVAAGFDPATSRRRFSIAISAQSILALSGVLRRVHELAPGVQLDTWPMTTTLLETSHSLLGYDVLIAPEGFRPDGDPEVLLRDRIVYVADPANPRLRDGRLTADALAALPHAAARLPQVGLVTGALDRLGVTPRVVATTGGWLPLPFLVAGSDLVAAVPERLARRVSTAAGVTVTEPPFGTIELIEAAWWHPMRATDPALTWLRRVILDSLDSLARGGGQLATDSLDEQAHLVCDEA
;
A
#
# COMPACT_ATOMS: atom_id res chain seq x y z
N MET A 1 -8.59 19.06 24.91
CA MET A 1 -7.62 19.35 23.81
C MET A 1 -6.52 18.30 23.91
N PHE A 2 -6.76 17.16 23.25
CA PHE A 2 -5.90 15.97 23.30
C PHE A 2 -4.96 16.01 22.07
N VAL A 3 -3.67 16.22 22.29
CA VAL A 3 -2.65 16.05 21.26
C VAL A 3 -2.17 14.60 21.33
N PRO A 4 -2.24 13.80 20.24
CA PRO A 4 -1.86 12.40 20.28
C PRO A 4 -0.34 12.25 20.53
N ARG A 5 0.01 11.44 21.50
CA ARG A 5 1.39 11.06 21.91
C ARG A 5 2.24 10.39 20.80
N ALA A 6 1.68 10.17 19.62
CA ALA A 6 2.37 9.53 18.48
C ALA A 6 3.40 10.42 17.76
N VAL A 7 3.41 11.75 18.01
CA VAL A 7 4.37 12.69 17.39
C VAL A 7 5.71 12.70 18.11
N ALA A 8 5.77 12.28 19.36
CA ALA A 8 6.97 12.39 20.22
C ALA A 8 8.12 11.42 19.85
N LYS A 9 7.87 10.31 19.15
CA LYS A 9 8.94 9.33 18.79
C LYS A 9 9.70 9.67 17.49
N ARG A 10 9.34 10.72 16.75
CA ARG A 10 10.06 11.14 15.53
C ARG A 10 11.23 12.10 15.77
N SER A 11 11.44 12.57 16.99
CA SER A 11 12.47 13.56 17.29
C SER A 11 13.87 12.98 17.46
N GLU A 12 14.02 11.67 17.69
CA GLU A 12 15.34 11.02 17.80
C GLU A 12 16.16 11.03 16.50
N TYR A 13 15.52 11.35 15.36
CA TYR A 13 16.20 11.44 14.06
C TYR A 13 17.00 12.74 13.85
N PHE A 14 16.87 13.75 14.71
CA PHE A 14 17.47 15.09 14.47
C PHE A 14 18.68 15.43 15.32
N GLN A 15 19.11 14.58 16.24
CA GLN A 15 20.28 14.88 17.06
C GLN A 15 21.54 14.13 16.61
N ARG A 16 22.58 14.88 16.23
CA ARG A 16 23.97 14.51 15.92
C ARG A 16 24.26 13.54 14.75
N PRO A 17 23.40 12.61 14.28
CA PRO A 17 23.73 11.80 13.12
C PRO A 17 23.71 12.58 11.79
N THR A 18 22.97 13.70 11.71
CA THR A 18 22.75 14.44 10.45
C THR A 18 24.01 15.15 9.98
N VAL A 19 24.79 15.73 10.89
CA VAL A 19 26.06 16.38 10.56
C VAL A 19 27.08 15.38 10.00
N LYS A 20 27.16 14.19 10.59
CA LYS A 20 28.02 13.09 10.08
C LYS A 20 27.54 12.52 8.74
N ARG A 21 26.24 12.49 8.50
CA ARG A 21 25.67 11.94 7.24
C ARG A 21 25.89 12.84 6.04
N LEU A 22 25.86 14.15 6.22
CA LEU A 22 26.00 15.13 5.12
C LEU A 22 27.45 15.59 4.92
N SER A 23 28.40 15.17 5.76
CA SER A 23 29.81 15.63 5.73
C SER A 23 29.94 17.16 5.73
N LEU A 24 28.95 17.86 6.31
CA LEU A 24 28.91 19.32 6.39
C LEU A 24 29.34 19.79 7.79
N SER A 25 29.99 20.95 7.85
CA SER A 25 30.29 21.58 9.13
C SER A 25 29.04 22.19 9.77
N GLN A 26 29.01 22.29 11.10
CA GLN A 26 27.89 22.90 11.82
C GLN A 26 27.61 24.35 11.35
N PRO A 27 28.65 25.23 11.11
CA PRO A 27 28.42 26.57 10.56
C PRO A 27 27.70 26.52 9.18
N THR A 28 28.11 25.62 8.30
CA THR A 28 27.50 25.46 6.97
C THR A 28 26.03 25.10 7.08
N MET A 29 25.69 24.21 7.99
CA MET A 29 24.30 23.78 8.21
C MET A 29 23.43 24.89 8.82
N SER A 30 23.98 25.64 9.78
CA SER A 30 23.30 26.81 10.37
C SER A 30 23.04 27.89 9.32
N GLY A 31 24.02 28.17 8.45
CA GLY A 31 23.87 29.12 7.35
C GLY A 31 22.85 28.70 6.33
N ALA A 32 22.76 27.39 5.98
CA ALA A 32 21.74 26.86 5.09
C ALA A 32 20.35 27.01 5.70
N LEU A 33 20.18 26.67 6.97
CA LEU A 33 18.90 26.81 7.67
C LEU A 33 18.46 28.27 7.77
N ALA A 34 19.38 29.18 8.02
CA ALA A 34 19.08 30.62 8.06
C ALA A 34 18.56 31.15 6.72
N ARG A 35 19.12 30.70 5.58
CA ARG A 35 18.63 31.05 4.24
C ARG A 35 17.25 30.50 3.97
N LEU A 36 16.98 29.25 4.38
CA LEU A 36 15.66 28.64 4.23
C LEU A 36 14.59 29.38 5.05
N ARG A 37 14.92 29.75 6.30
CA ARG A 37 14.03 30.56 7.16
C ARG A 37 13.68 31.89 6.51
N GLN A 38 14.69 32.59 5.98
CA GLN A 38 14.47 33.84 5.27
C GLN A 38 13.61 33.66 4.01
N HIS A 39 13.84 32.60 3.26
CA HIS A 39 13.09 32.32 2.02
C HIS A 39 11.62 31.99 2.28
N PHE A 40 11.33 31.17 3.29
CA PHE A 40 9.96 30.74 3.60
C PHE A 40 9.24 31.65 4.61
N GLY A 41 9.93 32.60 5.23
CA GLY A 41 9.36 33.43 6.28
C GLY A 41 8.91 32.64 7.51
N ASP A 42 9.53 31.47 7.75
CA ASP A 42 9.14 30.53 8.80
C ASP A 42 10.40 29.94 9.47
N GLU A 43 10.32 29.73 10.78
CA GLU A 43 11.43 29.17 11.56
C GLU A 43 11.79 27.71 11.15
N LEU A 44 10.89 27.00 10.51
CA LEU A 44 10.97 25.61 10.05
C LEU A 44 11.24 24.60 11.18
N LEU A 45 12.07 24.98 12.16
CA LEU A 45 12.41 24.22 13.35
C LEU A 45 12.27 25.11 14.59
N VAL A 46 11.36 24.79 15.47
CA VAL A 46 11.17 25.47 16.76
C VAL A 46 11.67 24.61 17.91
N ARG A 47 12.23 25.25 18.93
CA ARG A 47 12.70 24.54 20.11
C ARG A 47 11.53 24.24 21.05
N SER A 48 11.35 22.97 21.41
CA SER A 48 10.37 22.52 22.39
C SER A 48 11.12 21.77 23.50
N GLY A 49 11.42 22.47 24.59
CA GLY A 49 12.26 21.94 25.66
C GLY A 49 13.71 21.71 25.22
N ARG A 50 14.17 20.46 25.27
CA ARG A 50 15.50 20.03 24.82
C ARG A 50 15.57 19.60 23.36
N GLU A 51 14.45 19.55 22.66
CA GLU A 51 14.32 19.03 21.31
C GLU A 51 13.90 20.10 20.31
N TYR A 52 14.12 19.83 19.02
CA TYR A 52 13.59 20.63 17.92
C TYR A 52 12.38 19.93 17.30
N GLN A 53 11.36 20.70 17.00
CA GLN A 53 10.14 20.24 16.31
C GLN A 53 9.97 21.01 15.01
N LEU A 54 9.42 20.34 13.99
CA LEU A 54 9.06 20.99 12.74
C LEU A 54 7.86 21.91 12.95
N THR A 55 7.88 23.09 12.32
CA THR A 55 6.69 23.94 12.21
C THR A 55 5.64 23.26 11.32
N PRO A 56 4.36 23.68 11.39
CA PRO A 56 3.34 23.19 10.45
C PRO A 56 3.73 23.41 8.98
N MET A 57 4.36 24.53 8.65
CA MET A 57 4.88 24.82 7.31
C MET A 57 5.96 23.81 6.93
N ALA A 58 6.94 23.55 7.80
CA ALA A 58 7.99 22.57 7.53
C ALA A 58 7.43 21.14 7.37
N CYS A 59 6.41 20.78 8.15
CA CYS A 59 5.70 19.52 7.99
C CYS A 59 5.04 19.41 6.60
N GLY A 60 4.43 20.48 6.12
CA GLY A 60 3.81 20.54 4.78
C GLY A 60 4.84 20.49 3.64
N LEU A 61 6.00 21.12 3.82
CA LEU A 61 7.09 21.13 2.82
C LEU A 61 7.85 19.81 2.73
N LEU A 62 7.91 19.04 3.81
CA LEU A 62 8.75 17.85 3.91
C LEU A 62 8.48 16.79 2.83
N PRO A 63 7.22 16.49 2.43
CA PRO A 63 6.95 15.57 1.33
C PRO A 63 7.54 16.06 0.00
N ALA A 64 7.30 17.31 -0.36
CA ALA A 64 7.79 17.90 -1.62
C ALA A 64 9.33 17.96 -1.67
N VAL A 65 9.98 18.29 -0.55
CA VAL A 65 11.46 18.31 -0.47
C VAL A 65 12.03 16.89 -0.61
N ARG A 66 11.40 15.88 0.00
CA ARG A 66 11.81 14.48 -0.15
C ARG A 66 11.66 14.00 -1.58
N GLU A 67 10.58 14.37 -2.23
CA GLU A 67 10.33 14.07 -3.64
C GLU A 67 11.42 14.68 -4.54
N ALA A 68 11.72 15.96 -4.37
CA ALA A 68 12.76 16.66 -5.14
C ALA A 68 14.15 16.04 -4.91
N LEU A 69 14.53 15.74 -3.68
CA LEU A 69 15.79 15.07 -3.37
C LEU A 69 15.86 13.67 -3.99
N GLY A 70 14.79 12.89 -3.90
CA GLY A 70 14.70 11.60 -4.56
C GLY A 70 14.87 11.71 -6.08
N GLN A 71 14.34 12.75 -6.70
CA GLN A 71 14.54 12.99 -8.14
C GLN A 71 16.00 13.30 -8.48
N VAL A 72 16.68 14.13 -7.68
CA VAL A 72 18.11 14.41 -7.85
C VAL A 72 18.95 13.15 -7.71
N GLU A 73 18.73 12.37 -6.65
CA GLU A 73 19.44 11.10 -6.41
C GLU A 73 19.24 10.13 -7.57
N ARG A 74 18.02 10.01 -8.08
CA ARG A 74 17.69 9.17 -9.23
C ARG A 74 18.40 9.62 -10.50
N THR A 75 18.41 10.93 -10.75
CA THR A 75 19.08 11.52 -11.94
C THR A 75 20.58 11.26 -11.92
N LEU A 76 21.21 11.40 -10.76
CA LEU A 76 22.64 11.11 -10.58
C LEU A 76 22.94 9.60 -10.67
N GLY A 77 22.03 8.75 -10.23
CA GLY A 77 22.18 7.29 -10.25
C GLY A 77 22.08 6.67 -11.65
N VAL A 78 21.31 7.27 -12.57
CA VAL A 78 21.15 6.78 -13.94
C VAL A 78 22.50 6.72 -14.68
N ALA A 79 23.41 7.64 -14.42
CA ALA A 79 24.72 7.70 -15.04
C ALA A 79 25.71 6.63 -14.56
N ALA A 80 25.46 6.00 -13.41
CA ALA A 80 26.41 5.09 -12.76
C ALA A 80 26.20 3.60 -13.11
N GLY A 81 25.13 3.25 -13.86
CA GLY A 81 24.70 1.87 -14.03
C GLY A 81 24.01 1.31 -12.77
N PHE A 82 23.41 0.14 -12.86
CA PHE A 82 22.75 -0.53 -11.75
C PHE A 82 23.25 -1.97 -11.61
N ASP A 83 23.89 -2.26 -10.49
CA ASP A 83 24.26 -3.59 -10.06
C ASP A 83 23.45 -3.98 -8.81
N PRO A 84 22.52 -4.94 -8.91
CA PRO A 84 21.69 -5.34 -7.78
C PRO A 84 22.49 -5.78 -6.55
N ALA A 85 23.61 -6.48 -6.74
CA ALA A 85 24.37 -7.07 -5.65
C ALA A 85 25.01 -6.00 -4.73
N THR A 86 25.38 -4.86 -5.29
CA THR A 86 26.09 -3.79 -4.57
C THR A 86 25.25 -2.55 -4.32
N SER A 87 24.10 -2.47 -4.97
CA SER A 87 23.22 -1.28 -4.91
C SER A 87 22.65 -1.07 -3.50
N ARG A 88 22.57 0.18 -3.10
CA ARG A 88 21.87 0.67 -1.91
C ARG A 88 20.71 1.59 -2.26
N ARG A 89 20.19 1.47 -3.48
CA ARG A 89 19.10 2.29 -3.98
C ARG A 89 17.84 2.09 -3.16
N ARG A 90 17.13 3.17 -2.93
CA ARG A 90 15.80 3.19 -2.35
C ARG A 90 14.79 3.39 -3.46
N PHE A 91 13.83 2.46 -3.58
CA PHE A 91 12.73 2.58 -4.51
C PHE A 91 11.48 3.04 -3.78
N SER A 92 10.77 4.00 -4.37
CA SER A 92 9.51 4.54 -3.85
C SER A 92 8.34 3.94 -4.63
N ILE A 93 7.48 3.21 -3.94
CA ILE A 93 6.32 2.52 -4.52
C ILE A 93 5.05 3.13 -3.96
N ALA A 94 4.28 3.83 -4.79
CA ALA A 94 2.92 4.22 -4.42
C ALA A 94 2.00 3.02 -4.63
N ILE A 95 1.25 2.61 -3.60
CA ILE A 95 0.52 1.35 -3.66
C ILE A 95 -0.78 1.42 -2.86
N SER A 96 -1.81 0.77 -3.38
CA SER A 96 -3.05 0.54 -2.65
C SER A 96 -2.83 -0.47 -1.51
N ALA A 97 -3.57 -0.31 -0.40
CA ALA A 97 -3.33 -1.11 0.80
C ALA A 97 -3.51 -2.63 0.57
N GLN A 98 -4.43 -3.04 -0.30
CA GLN A 98 -4.64 -4.45 -0.63
C GLN A 98 -3.53 -5.03 -1.52
N SER A 99 -2.99 -4.23 -2.45
CA SER A 99 -1.93 -4.66 -3.37
C SER A 99 -0.62 -4.93 -2.63
N ILE A 100 -0.43 -4.40 -1.42
CA ILE A 100 0.74 -4.66 -0.59
C ILE A 100 0.89 -6.16 -0.25
N LEU A 101 -0.22 -6.90 -0.21
CA LEU A 101 -0.19 -8.33 0.04
C LEU A 101 0.47 -9.11 -1.12
N ALA A 102 0.32 -8.62 -2.35
CA ALA A 102 1.00 -9.16 -3.52
C ALA A 102 2.51 -8.87 -3.49
N LEU A 103 2.93 -7.78 -2.86
CA LEU A 103 4.34 -7.40 -2.76
C LEU A 103 5.16 -8.28 -1.80
N SER A 104 4.56 -9.10 -0.97
CA SER A 104 5.32 -9.93 -0.01
C SER A 104 6.32 -10.86 -0.72
N GLY A 105 5.93 -11.45 -1.84
CA GLY A 105 6.81 -12.25 -2.71
C GLY A 105 7.91 -11.41 -3.38
N VAL A 106 7.55 -10.22 -3.83
CA VAL A 106 8.49 -9.25 -4.43
C VAL A 106 9.54 -8.82 -3.43
N LEU A 107 9.14 -8.46 -2.19
CA LEU A 107 10.06 -8.06 -1.12
C LEU A 107 11.10 -9.14 -0.84
N ARG A 108 10.67 -10.40 -0.71
CA ARG A 108 11.57 -11.52 -0.53
C ARG A 108 12.55 -11.65 -1.69
N ARG A 109 12.07 -11.59 -2.92
CA ARG A 109 12.90 -11.72 -4.11
C ARG A 109 13.88 -10.56 -4.28
N VAL A 110 13.46 -9.34 -3.98
CA VAL A 110 14.35 -8.17 -3.96
C VAL A 110 15.45 -8.35 -2.91
N HIS A 111 15.10 -8.81 -1.70
CA HIS A 111 16.09 -9.05 -0.64
C HIS A 111 17.12 -10.12 -1.02
N GLU A 112 16.69 -11.20 -1.68
CA GLU A 112 17.58 -12.26 -2.18
C GLU A 112 18.55 -11.75 -3.25
N LEU A 113 18.07 -10.95 -4.21
CA LEU A 113 18.84 -10.50 -5.37
C LEU A 113 19.66 -9.23 -5.10
N ALA A 114 19.20 -8.38 -4.19
CA ALA A 114 19.73 -7.04 -3.93
C ALA A 114 19.61 -6.69 -2.44
N PRO A 115 20.39 -7.31 -1.54
CA PRO A 115 20.22 -7.19 -0.09
C PRO A 115 20.42 -5.77 0.46
N GLY A 116 21.10 -4.89 -0.30
CA GLY A 116 21.30 -3.48 0.05
C GLY A 116 20.19 -2.54 -0.41
N VAL A 117 19.28 -3.01 -1.28
CA VAL A 117 18.17 -2.23 -1.81
C VAL A 117 17.06 -2.07 -0.76
N GLN A 118 16.40 -0.91 -0.75
CA GLN A 118 15.26 -0.62 0.12
C GLN A 118 14.02 -0.33 -0.72
N LEU A 119 12.86 -0.83 -0.27
CA LEU A 119 11.56 -0.52 -0.85
C LEU A 119 10.75 0.30 0.15
N ASP A 120 10.42 1.54 -0.20
CA ASP A 120 9.55 2.42 0.56
C ASP A 120 8.16 2.40 -0.06
N THR A 121 7.15 1.99 0.70
CA THR A 121 5.76 1.99 0.23
C THR A 121 5.03 3.24 0.73
N TRP A 122 4.26 3.85 -0.15
CA TRP A 122 3.49 5.06 0.11
C TRP A 122 2.02 4.80 -0.19
N PRO A 123 1.11 5.31 0.65
CA PRO A 123 -0.32 5.19 0.36
C PRO A 123 -0.68 5.94 -0.92
N MET A 124 -1.58 5.36 -1.67
CA MET A 124 -2.16 5.98 -2.85
C MET A 124 -3.05 7.16 -2.41
N THR A 125 -2.83 8.33 -3.02
CA THR A 125 -3.64 9.53 -2.80
C THR A 125 -4.41 9.92 -4.06
N THR A 126 -5.51 10.67 -3.92
CA THR A 126 -6.27 11.18 -5.07
C THR A 126 -5.41 11.99 -6.03
N THR A 127 -4.51 12.81 -5.51
CA THR A 127 -3.58 13.64 -6.32
C THR A 127 -2.67 12.79 -7.21
N LEU A 128 -2.27 11.59 -6.75
CA LEU A 128 -1.46 10.67 -7.56
C LEU A 128 -2.20 10.13 -8.79
N LEU A 129 -3.53 10.14 -8.75
CA LEU A 129 -4.38 9.58 -9.80
C LEU A 129 -4.77 10.63 -10.85
N GLU A 130 -4.58 11.91 -10.55
CA GLU A 130 -5.06 13.02 -11.40
C GLU A 130 -4.13 13.32 -12.58
N THR A 131 -2.82 13.14 -12.42
CA THR A 131 -1.86 13.54 -13.46
C THR A 131 -0.67 12.59 -13.58
N SER A 132 -0.13 12.43 -14.81
CA SER A 132 1.10 11.67 -15.05
C SER A 132 2.31 12.28 -14.34
N HIS A 133 2.29 13.59 -14.14
CA HIS A 133 3.35 14.33 -13.47
C HIS A 133 3.54 13.88 -12.02
N SER A 134 2.46 13.46 -11.33
CA SER A 134 2.54 12.95 -9.95
C SER A 134 3.35 11.65 -9.83
N LEU A 135 3.51 10.88 -10.92
CA LEU A 135 4.38 9.71 -10.94
C LEU A 135 5.88 10.04 -10.86
N LEU A 136 6.28 11.27 -11.12
CA LEU A 136 7.70 11.66 -11.00
C LEU A 136 8.24 11.49 -9.58
N GLY A 137 7.38 11.62 -8.56
CA GLY A 137 7.74 11.42 -7.15
C GLY A 137 7.98 9.96 -6.76
N TYR A 138 7.51 9.00 -7.58
CA TYR A 138 7.56 7.58 -7.28
C TYR A 138 8.26 6.80 -8.39
N ASP A 139 8.84 5.66 -8.05
CA ASP A 139 9.44 4.77 -9.03
C ASP A 139 8.38 3.91 -9.73
N VAL A 140 7.30 3.55 -9.02
CA VAL A 140 6.14 2.85 -9.57
C VAL A 140 4.87 3.18 -8.79
N LEU A 141 3.74 3.20 -9.47
CA LEU A 141 2.40 3.20 -8.89
C LEU A 141 1.77 1.82 -9.13
N ILE A 142 1.27 1.18 -8.08
CA ILE A 142 0.52 -0.09 -8.17
C ILE A 142 -0.89 0.13 -7.64
N ALA A 143 -1.87 -0.08 -8.51
CA ALA A 143 -3.27 0.15 -8.21
C ALA A 143 -4.18 -0.70 -9.11
N PRO A 144 -5.48 -0.83 -8.80
CA PRO A 144 -6.43 -1.39 -9.74
C PRO A 144 -6.48 -0.60 -11.05
N GLU A 145 -6.60 -1.31 -12.17
CA GLU A 145 -6.85 -0.72 -13.48
C GLU A 145 -8.13 0.13 -13.43
N GLY A 146 -8.13 1.23 -14.17
CA GLY A 146 -9.25 2.18 -14.13
C GLY A 146 -9.15 3.24 -13.02
N PHE A 147 -8.23 3.10 -12.06
CA PHE A 147 -7.92 4.17 -11.11
C PHE A 147 -7.16 5.33 -11.76
N ARG A 148 -6.55 5.06 -12.90
CA ARG A 148 -5.83 6.06 -13.68
C ARG A 148 -6.24 5.95 -15.15
N PRO A 149 -6.79 7.01 -15.75
CA PRO A 149 -7.22 6.99 -17.14
C PRO A 149 -6.05 7.12 -18.15
N ASP A 150 -4.91 7.72 -17.71
CA ASP A 150 -3.80 8.05 -18.60
C ASP A 150 -2.62 7.07 -18.50
N GLY A 151 -2.05 6.70 -19.65
CA GLY A 151 -0.88 5.84 -19.79
C GLY A 151 -1.21 4.36 -19.99
N ASP A 152 -0.22 3.61 -20.44
CA ASP A 152 -0.32 2.17 -20.66
C ASP A 152 0.06 1.42 -19.39
N PRO A 153 -0.90 0.88 -18.63
CA PRO A 153 -0.60 0.09 -17.46
C PRO A 153 -0.02 -1.27 -17.83
N GLU A 154 0.87 -1.76 -17.00
CA GLU A 154 1.33 -3.13 -17.06
C GLU A 154 0.50 -3.98 -16.11
N VAL A 155 -0.27 -4.91 -16.63
CA VAL A 155 -1.09 -5.82 -15.82
C VAL A 155 -0.18 -6.68 -14.95
N LEU A 156 -0.38 -6.62 -13.64
CA LEU A 156 0.38 -7.39 -12.67
C LEU A 156 -0.32 -8.69 -12.29
N LEU A 157 -1.61 -8.61 -11.98
CA LEU A 157 -2.42 -9.77 -11.61
C LEU A 157 -3.91 -9.50 -11.85
N ARG A 158 -4.67 -10.58 -11.98
CA ARG A 158 -6.13 -10.55 -12.01
C ARG A 158 -6.67 -11.09 -10.70
N ASP A 159 -7.67 -10.44 -10.18
CA ASP A 159 -8.42 -10.78 -8.98
C ASP A 159 -9.90 -10.58 -9.25
N ARG A 160 -10.75 -10.85 -8.29
CA ARG A 160 -12.19 -10.61 -8.38
C ARG A 160 -12.74 -10.15 -7.04
N ILE A 161 -13.88 -9.49 -7.08
CA ILE A 161 -14.58 -9.05 -5.88
C ILE A 161 -15.43 -10.20 -5.33
N VAL A 162 -15.31 -10.44 -4.04
CA VAL A 162 -16.14 -11.32 -3.23
C VAL A 162 -16.74 -10.54 -2.06
N TYR A 163 -17.68 -11.14 -1.35
CA TYR A 163 -18.18 -10.58 -0.08
C TYR A 163 -17.56 -11.30 1.11
N VAL A 164 -17.45 -10.58 2.21
CA VAL A 164 -17.15 -11.13 3.54
C VAL A 164 -18.31 -10.82 4.48
N ALA A 165 -18.62 -11.78 5.34
CA ALA A 165 -19.65 -11.71 6.36
C ALA A 165 -19.19 -12.45 7.62
N ASP A 166 -19.76 -12.12 8.77
CA ASP A 166 -19.61 -12.96 9.94
C ASP A 166 -20.25 -14.35 9.71
N PRO A 167 -19.62 -15.46 10.09
CA PRO A 167 -20.18 -16.79 9.90
C PRO A 167 -21.56 -16.97 10.56
N ALA A 168 -21.84 -16.24 11.63
CA ALA A 168 -23.12 -16.27 12.34
C ALA A 168 -24.15 -15.28 11.76
N ASN A 169 -23.85 -14.59 10.66
CA ASN A 169 -24.79 -13.63 10.05
C ASN A 169 -26.09 -14.32 9.63
N PRO A 170 -27.26 -13.91 10.16
CA PRO A 170 -28.54 -14.61 9.98
C PRO A 170 -29.08 -14.59 8.54
N ARG A 171 -28.50 -13.73 7.67
CA ARG A 171 -28.85 -13.64 6.26
C ARG A 171 -27.93 -14.50 5.35
N LEU A 172 -26.92 -15.12 5.92
CA LEU A 172 -26.08 -16.07 5.21
C LEU A 172 -26.82 -17.39 5.07
N ARG A 173 -27.18 -17.79 3.84
CA ARG A 173 -27.88 -19.04 3.53
C ARG A 173 -26.91 -19.99 2.84
N ASP A 174 -26.62 -21.12 3.47
CA ASP A 174 -25.66 -22.11 2.92
C ASP A 174 -24.32 -21.48 2.49
N GLY A 175 -23.81 -20.53 3.30
CA GLY A 175 -22.58 -19.80 3.01
C GLY A 175 -22.70 -18.77 1.87
N ARG A 176 -23.93 -18.37 1.47
CA ARG A 176 -24.17 -17.43 0.36
C ARG A 176 -25.04 -16.25 0.79
N LEU A 177 -24.78 -15.10 0.17
CA LEU A 177 -25.61 -13.90 0.27
C LEU A 177 -26.49 -13.78 -1.00
N THR A 178 -27.79 -13.54 -0.82
CA THR A 178 -28.70 -13.23 -1.92
C THR A 178 -28.75 -11.73 -2.18
N ALA A 179 -29.34 -11.31 -3.32
CA ALA A 179 -29.58 -9.89 -3.59
C ALA A 179 -30.46 -9.23 -2.52
N ASP A 180 -31.52 -9.92 -2.06
CA ASP A 180 -32.38 -9.43 -0.97
C ASP A 180 -31.63 -9.31 0.35
N ALA A 181 -30.68 -10.22 0.64
CA ALA A 181 -29.83 -10.11 1.81
C ALA A 181 -28.93 -8.87 1.72
N LEU A 182 -28.31 -8.61 0.57
CA LEU A 182 -27.50 -7.41 0.36
C LEU A 182 -28.31 -6.12 0.45
N ALA A 183 -29.56 -6.10 -0.01
CA ALA A 183 -30.43 -4.95 0.11
C ALA A 183 -30.81 -4.66 1.58
N ALA A 184 -30.96 -5.69 2.41
CA ALA A 184 -31.39 -5.58 3.80
C ALA A 184 -30.27 -5.36 4.80
N LEU A 185 -29.07 -5.86 4.53
CA LEU A 185 -27.93 -5.80 5.45
C LEU A 185 -27.24 -4.41 5.42
N PRO A 186 -26.62 -4.02 6.52
CA PRO A 186 -25.73 -2.86 6.52
C PRO A 186 -24.39 -3.21 5.87
N HIS A 187 -23.83 -2.27 5.13
CA HIS A 187 -22.56 -2.41 4.41
C HIS A 187 -21.43 -1.62 5.05
N ALA A 188 -20.28 -2.24 5.13
CA ALA A 188 -19.00 -1.53 5.26
C ALA A 188 -18.34 -1.42 3.88
N ALA A 189 -17.88 -0.23 3.51
CA ALA A 189 -17.33 0.05 2.18
C ALA A 189 -15.96 0.72 2.22
N ALA A 190 -15.12 0.45 1.23
CA ALA A 190 -13.89 1.19 1.03
C ALA A 190 -14.19 2.51 0.30
N ARG A 191 -13.68 3.62 0.84
CA ARG A 191 -13.72 4.91 0.16
C ARG A 191 -12.55 4.97 -0.83
N LEU A 192 -12.83 4.59 -2.06
CA LEU A 192 -11.87 4.62 -3.15
C LEU A 192 -12.25 5.71 -4.13
N PRO A 193 -11.28 6.33 -4.84
CA PRO A 193 -11.56 7.40 -5.81
C PRO A 193 -12.50 6.99 -6.93
N GLN A 194 -12.59 5.69 -7.22
CA GLN A 194 -13.50 5.14 -8.23
C GLN A 194 -14.42 4.09 -7.61
N VAL A 195 -15.59 4.54 -7.21
CA VAL A 195 -16.60 3.74 -6.48
C VAL A 195 -17.42 2.82 -7.39
N GLY A 196 -17.20 2.84 -8.73
CA GLY A 196 -18.16 2.30 -9.69
C GLY A 196 -18.30 0.78 -9.80
N LEU A 197 -17.28 -0.02 -9.46
CA LEU A 197 -17.31 -1.46 -9.78
C LEU A 197 -18.41 -2.23 -9.02
N VAL A 198 -18.39 -2.13 -7.68
CA VAL A 198 -19.36 -2.82 -6.83
C VAL A 198 -20.73 -2.15 -6.90
N THR A 199 -20.75 -0.81 -6.83
CA THR A 199 -21.99 -0.03 -6.88
C THR A 199 -22.73 -0.27 -8.18
N GLY A 200 -22.06 -0.20 -9.32
CA GLY A 200 -22.67 -0.47 -10.62
C GLY A 200 -23.19 -1.90 -10.79
N ALA A 201 -22.58 -2.89 -10.11
CA ALA A 201 -23.10 -4.26 -10.10
C ALA A 201 -24.37 -4.38 -9.24
N LEU A 202 -24.39 -3.73 -8.08
CA LEU A 202 -25.55 -3.67 -7.20
C LEU A 202 -26.72 -2.91 -7.85
N ASP A 203 -26.44 -1.79 -8.52
CA ASP A 203 -27.46 -1.00 -9.24
C ASP A 203 -28.16 -1.84 -10.32
N ARG A 204 -27.44 -2.70 -11.04
CA ARG A 204 -28.05 -3.62 -12.03
C ARG A 204 -29.00 -4.62 -11.41
N LEU A 205 -28.87 -4.92 -10.11
CA LEU A 205 -29.81 -5.76 -9.34
C LEU A 205 -30.92 -4.94 -8.66
N GLY A 206 -30.93 -3.62 -8.82
CA GLY A 206 -31.83 -2.74 -8.10
C GLY A 206 -31.53 -2.67 -6.60
N VAL A 207 -30.31 -3.00 -6.19
CA VAL A 207 -29.87 -2.98 -4.79
C VAL A 207 -29.13 -1.68 -4.50
N THR A 208 -29.71 -0.87 -3.61
CA THR A 208 -29.03 0.31 -3.05
C THR A 208 -28.45 -0.08 -1.68
N PRO A 209 -27.11 -0.21 -1.54
CA PRO A 209 -26.51 -0.64 -0.30
C PRO A 209 -26.65 0.45 0.78
N ARG A 210 -27.07 0.05 1.99
CA ARG A 210 -27.09 0.92 3.16
C ARG A 210 -25.69 0.95 3.79
N VAL A 211 -24.82 1.83 3.30
CA VAL A 211 -23.45 1.98 3.83
C VAL A 211 -23.49 2.67 5.18
N VAL A 212 -23.02 1.99 6.23
CA VAL A 212 -22.99 2.49 7.62
C VAL A 212 -21.56 2.73 8.13
N ALA A 213 -20.55 2.17 7.45
CA ALA A 213 -19.15 2.39 7.77
C ALA A 213 -18.33 2.55 6.50
N THR A 214 -17.33 3.43 6.53
CA THR A 214 -16.39 3.59 5.42
C THR A 214 -14.95 3.58 5.92
N THR A 215 -14.05 2.99 5.13
CA THR A 215 -12.62 2.91 5.40
C THR A 215 -11.81 3.51 4.24
N GLY A 216 -10.53 3.84 4.48
CA GLY A 216 -9.63 4.34 3.44
C GLY A 216 -9.16 3.29 2.42
N GLY A 217 -9.60 2.02 2.55
CA GLY A 217 -9.24 0.93 1.65
C GLY A 217 -9.89 -0.39 2.08
N TRP A 218 -9.68 -1.45 1.33
CA TRP A 218 -10.33 -2.75 1.59
C TRP A 218 -9.76 -3.51 2.78
N LEU A 219 -8.48 -3.33 3.11
CA LEU A 219 -7.80 -4.15 4.13
C LEU A 219 -8.48 -4.15 5.52
N PRO A 220 -9.03 -3.05 6.05
CA PRO A 220 -9.71 -3.06 7.35
C PRO A 220 -11.10 -3.71 7.34
N LEU A 221 -11.75 -3.85 6.17
CA LEU A 221 -13.15 -4.26 6.08
C LEU A 221 -13.44 -5.63 6.70
N PRO A 222 -12.67 -6.70 6.47
CA PRO A 222 -12.92 -7.99 7.09
C PRO A 222 -12.96 -7.93 8.62
N PHE A 223 -12.09 -7.13 9.23
CA PHE A 223 -12.03 -6.96 10.68
C PHE A 223 -13.20 -6.14 11.27
N LEU A 224 -13.81 -5.24 10.46
CA LEU A 224 -15.01 -4.51 10.85
C LEU A 224 -16.28 -5.35 10.73
N VAL A 225 -16.28 -6.32 9.82
CA VAL A 225 -17.43 -7.23 9.60
C VAL A 225 -17.52 -8.29 10.69
N ALA A 226 -16.40 -8.74 11.22
CA ALA A 226 -16.35 -9.76 12.26
C ALA A 226 -17.19 -9.38 13.50
N GLY A 227 -18.00 -10.32 13.99
CA GLY A 227 -18.85 -10.11 15.16
C GLY A 227 -20.02 -9.13 14.94
N SER A 228 -20.38 -8.84 13.68
CA SER A 228 -21.45 -7.91 13.34
C SER A 228 -22.38 -8.46 12.26
N ASP A 229 -23.48 -7.75 11.97
CA ASP A 229 -24.37 -8.01 10.84
C ASP A 229 -23.91 -7.34 9.53
N LEU A 230 -22.74 -6.67 9.56
CA LEU A 230 -22.19 -6.00 8.39
C LEU A 230 -21.79 -7.01 7.30
N VAL A 231 -21.83 -6.53 6.07
CA VAL A 231 -21.20 -7.20 4.92
C VAL A 231 -20.26 -6.22 4.21
N ALA A 232 -19.24 -6.76 3.57
CA ALA A 232 -18.32 -5.93 2.78
C ALA A 232 -17.87 -6.63 1.52
N ALA A 233 -17.79 -5.87 0.42
CA ALA A 233 -17.19 -6.31 -0.83
C ALA A 233 -15.68 -6.05 -0.79
N VAL A 234 -14.87 -7.07 -1.05
CA VAL A 234 -13.41 -7.01 -0.99
C VAL A 234 -12.76 -7.85 -2.10
N PRO A 235 -11.51 -7.59 -2.50
CA PRO A 235 -10.77 -8.48 -3.40
C PRO A 235 -10.62 -9.89 -2.80
N GLU A 236 -10.79 -10.93 -3.63
CA GLU A 236 -10.77 -12.32 -3.18
C GLU A 236 -9.43 -12.73 -2.54
N ARG A 237 -8.31 -12.32 -3.13
CA ARG A 237 -6.97 -12.61 -2.59
C ARG A 237 -6.80 -12.03 -1.18
N LEU A 238 -7.30 -10.81 -0.95
CA LEU A 238 -7.33 -10.22 0.37
C LEU A 238 -8.22 -11.02 1.31
N ALA A 239 -9.46 -11.30 0.89
CA ALA A 239 -10.41 -12.06 1.69
C ALA A 239 -9.83 -13.40 2.15
N ARG A 240 -9.29 -14.20 1.22
CA ARG A 240 -8.67 -15.50 1.52
C ARG A 240 -7.48 -15.39 2.45
N ARG A 241 -6.67 -14.33 2.32
CA ARG A 241 -5.47 -14.14 3.14
C ARG A 241 -5.78 -13.81 4.59
N VAL A 242 -6.88 -13.10 4.85
CA VAL A 242 -7.19 -12.56 6.19
C VAL A 242 -8.44 -13.17 6.84
N SER A 243 -9.25 -13.97 6.12
CA SER A 243 -10.53 -14.47 6.61
C SER A 243 -10.42 -15.24 7.93
N THR A 244 -9.45 -16.13 8.04
CA THR A 244 -9.22 -16.91 9.27
C THR A 244 -8.83 -15.99 10.44
N ALA A 245 -7.88 -15.07 10.21
CA ALA A 245 -7.42 -14.14 11.24
C ALA A 245 -8.48 -13.12 11.64
N ALA A 246 -9.34 -12.73 10.70
CA ALA A 246 -10.45 -11.81 10.96
C ALA A 246 -11.70 -12.51 11.51
N GLY A 247 -11.80 -13.84 11.43
CA GLY A 247 -12.99 -14.59 11.88
C GLY A 247 -14.21 -14.39 10.97
N VAL A 248 -14.00 -14.20 9.65
CA VAL A 248 -15.08 -14.00 8.67
C VAL A 248 -15.14 -15.11 7.65
N THR A 249 -16.31 -15.31 7.06
CA THR A 249 -16.51 -16.20 5.92
C THR A 249 -16.50 -15.41 4.61
N VAL A 250 -15.98 -16.06 3.55
CA VAL A 250 -15.96 -15.52 2.19
C VAL A 250 -17.14 -16.10 1.42
N THR A 251 -17.88 -15.25 0.75
CA THR A 251 -19.08 -15.67 -0.03
C THR A 251 -19.09 -15.03 -1.42
N GLU A 252 -19.61 -15.77 -2.37
CA GLU A 252 -19.77 -15.28 -3.75
C GLU A 252 -20.81 -14.18 -3.82
N PRO A 253 -20.59 -13.14 -4.64
CA PRO A 253 -21.60 -12.13 -4.89
C PRO A 253 -22.75 -12.71 -5.73
N PRO A 254 -24.02 -12.29 -5.49
CA PRO A 254 -25.19 -12.81 -6.23
C PRO A 254 -25.32 -12.27 -7.65
N PHE A 255 -24.46 -11.37 -8.07
CA PHE A 255 -24.49 -10.71 -9.38
C PHE A 255 -23.38 -11.20 -10.34
N GLY A 256 -22.75 -12.32 -10.03
CA GLY A 256 -21.66 -12.87 -10.82
C GLY A 256 -20.29 -12.23 -10.52
N THR A 257 -19.34 -12.48 -11.39
CA THR A 257 -17.96 -12.06 -11.18
C THR A 257 -17.76 -10.58 -11.55
N ILE A 258 -17.16 -9.81 -10.65
CA ILE A 258 -16.57 -8.52 -10.95
C ILE A 258 -15.05 -8.72 -10.97
N GLU A 259 -14.47 -8.60 -12.14
CA GLU A 259 -13.01 -8.68 -12.29
C GLU A 259 -12.35 -7.44 -11.72
N LEU A 260 -11.22 -7.65 -11.04
CA LEU A 260 -10.33 -6.61 -10.53
C LEU A 260 -8.93 -6.86 -11.11
N ILE A 261 -8.44 -5.94 -11.91
CA ILE A 261 -7.11 -6.02 -12.51
C ILE A 261 -6.18 -5.09 -11.75
N GLU A 262 -5.16 -5.64 -11.11
CA GLU A 262 -4.09 -4.85 -10.51
C GLU A 262 -3.01 -4.57 -11.55
N ALA A 263 -2.61 -3.31 -11.68
CA ALA A 263 -1.68 -2.87 -12.69
C ALA A 263 -0.60 -1.95 -12.11
N ALA A 264 0.51 -1.83 -12.83
CA ALA A 264 1.59 -0.91 -12.52
C ALA A 264 1.72 0.17 -13.58
N TRP A 265 1.98 1.40 -13.12
CA TRP A 265 2.30 2.54 -13.97
C TRP A 265 3.70 3.04 -13.66
N TRP A 266 4.44 3.29 -14.71
CA TRP A 266 5.81 3.81 -14.70
C TRP A 266 5.86 5.15 -15.43
N HIS A 267 6.65 6.07 -14.91
CA HIS A 267 6.78 7.35 -15.61
C HIS A 267 7.61 7.16 -16.91
N PRO A 268 7.11 7.56 -18.11
CA PRO A 268 7.80 7.32 -19.38
C PRO A 268 9.23 7.88 -19.44
N MET A 269 9.48 9.03 -18.80
CA MET A 269 10.83 9.62 -18.73
C MET A 269 11.84 8.75 -17.98
N ARG A 270 11.41 7.70 -17.30
CA ARG A 270 12.27 6.76 -16.56
C ARG A 270 12.36 5.39 -17.23
N ALA A 271 11.80 5.23 -18.41
CA ALA A 271 11.81 3.96 -19.13
C ALA A 271 13.22 3.40 -19.38
N THR A 272 14.23 4.28 -19.46
CA THR A 272 15.64 3.91 -19.66
C THR A 272 16.45 3.76 -18.37
N ASP A 273 15.84 3.91 -17.18
CA ASP A 273 16.53 3.71 -15.91
C ASP A 273 16.80 2.20 -15.68
N PRO A 274 18.07 1.75 -15.67
CA PRO A 274 18.39 0.33 -15.53
C PRO A 274 17.89 -0.28 -14.24
N ALA A 275 17.85 0.50 -13.16
CA ALA A 275 17.37 0.02 -11.87
C ALA A 275 15.85 -0.18 -11.88
N LEU A 276 15.08 0.69 -12.54
CA LEU A 276 13.64 0.50 -12.71
C LEU A 276 13.33 -0.66 -13.65
N THR A 277 14.10 -0.83 -14.71
CA THR A 277 13.99 -2.00 -15.59
C THR A 277 14.22 -3.31 -14.82
N TRP A 278 15.20 -3.33 -13.92
CA TRP A 278 15.43 -4.46 -13.03
C TRP A 278 14.27 -4.68 -12.06
N LEU A 279 13.81 -3.64 -11.35
CA LEU A 279 12.69 -3.73 -10.40
C LEU A 279 11.42 -4.24 -11.09
N ARG A 280 11.10 -3.70 -12.26
CA ARG A 280 9.95 -4.11 -13.09
C ARG A 280 9.99 -5.62 -13.37
N ARG A 281 11.15 -6.12 -13.82
CA ARG A 281 11.32 -7.57 -14.05
C ARG A 281 11.11 -8.38 -12.79
N VAL A 282 11.69 -7.96 -11.66
CA VAL A 282 11.53 -8.67 -10.39
C VAL A 282 10.07 -8.70 -9.94
N ILE A 283 9.33 -7.60 -10.11
CA ILE A 283 7.89 -7.55 -9.79
C ILE A 283 7.13 -8.56 -10.65
N LEU A 284 7.30 -8.53 -11.97
CA LEU A 284 6.60 -9.42 -12.90
C LEU A 284 6.91 -10.89 -12.64
N ASP A 285 8.20 -11.25 -12.55
CA ASP A 285 8.64 -12.64 -12.31
C ASP A 285 8.09 -13.19 -10.97
N SER A 286 8.03 -12.35 -9.95
CA SER A 286 7.52 -12.73 -8.63
C SER A 286 6.01 -12.97 -8.65
N LEU A 287 5.26 -12.17 -9.39
CA LEU A 287 3.80 -12.31 -9.50
C LEU A 287 3.39 -13.47 -10.42
N ASP A 288 4.12 -13.69 -11.49
CA ASP A 288 3.95 -14.87 -12.35
C ASP A 288 4.16 -16.19 -11.58
N SER A 289 5.12 -16.22 -10.66
CA SER A 289 5.34 -17.39 -9.80
C SER A 289 4.17 -17.61 -8.84
N LEU A 290 3.56 -16.55 -8.32
CA LEU A 290 2.36 -16.62 -7.47
C LEU A 290 1.12 -17.07 -8.26
N ALA A 291 1.00 -16.67 -9.53
CA ALA A 291 -0.10 -17.10 -10.40
C ALA A 291 0.00 -18.61 -10.72
N ARG A 292 1.21 -19.12 -10.93
CA ARG A 292 1.48 -20.54 -11.19
C ARG A 292 1.48 -21.41 -9.93
N GLY A 293 1.85 -20.87 -8.78
CA GLY A 293 1.89 -21.55 -7.47
C GLY A 293 0.60 -21.48 -6.67
N GLY A 294 -0.43 -20.82 -7.15
CA GLY A 294 -1.72 -20.64 -6.47
C GLY A 294 -2.56 -21.89 -6.29
N GLY A 295 -2.02 -23.08 -6.58
CA GLY A 295 -2.59 -24.38 -6.23
C GLY A 295 -2.00 -25.04 -4.99
N GLN A 296 -0.94 -24.48 -4.37
CA GLN A 296 -0.19 -25.19 -3.33
C GLN A 296 0.32 -24.27 -2.20
N LEU A 297 -0.56 -23.51 -1.60
CA LEU A 297 -0.27 -22.84 -0.33
C LEU A 297 -1.42 -23.09 0.65
N ALA A 298 -1.36 -24.19 1.30
CA ALA A 298 -1.91 -24.49 2.61
C ALA A 298 -2.15 -25.99 2.72
N THR A 299 -1.18 -26.74 3.23
CA THR A 299 -1.42 -27.89 4.12
C THR A 299 -0.14 -28.43 4.75
N ASP A 300 1.06 -27.97 4.36
CA ASP A 300 2.30 -28.68 4.76
C ASP A 300 3.06 -28.12 5.97
N SER A 301 2.50 -27.22 6.79
CA SER A 301 3.27 -26.74 7.95
C SER A 301 2.56 -26.74 9.31
N LEU A 302 1.37 -27.33 9.45
CA LEU A 302 0.70 -27.48 10.73
C LEU A 302 0.52 -28.91 11.20
N ASP A 303 0.65 -29.91 10.34
CA ASP A 303 0.56 -31.33 10.72
C ASP A 303 1.88 -31.97 11.18
N GLU A 304 3.03 -31.35 10.87
CA GLU A 304 4.32 -31.90 11.29
C GLU A 304 4.75 -31.50 12.72
N GLN A 305 4.10 -30.51 13.33
CA GLN A 305 4.32 -30.14 14.74
C GLN A 305 3.33 -30.76 15.75
N ALA A 306 2.26 -31.38 15.28
CA ALA A 306 1.29 -32.04 16.15
C ALA A 306 1.69 -33.49 16.52
N HIS A 307 2.64 -34.11 15.82
CA HIS A 307 3.11 -35.48 16.08
C HIS A 307 4.33 -35.59 17.00
N LEU A 308 4.93 -34.47 17.40
CA LEU A 308 6.13 -34.48 18.27
C LEU A 308 5.86 -34.24 19.76
N VAL A 309 4.60 -34.15 20.19
CA VAL A 309 4.24 -33.88 21.60
C VAL A 309 3.48 -35.06 22.28
N CYS A 310 3.27 -36.16 21.59
CA CYS A 310 2.55 -37.32 22.17
C CYS A 310 3.38 -38.58 22.47
N ASP A 311 4.70 -38.50 22.47
CA ASP A 311 5.53 -39.69 22.75
C ASP A 311 6.49 -39.55 23.96
N GLU A 312 6.18 -38.67 24.93
CA GLU A 312 6.80 -38.69 26.25
C GLU A 312 5.74 -38.40 27.34
N ALA A 313 4.95 -39.41 27.71
CA ALA A 313 4.30 -39.54 28.99
C ALA A 313 3.98 -41.01 29.29
#